data_08c80db48e458dd1d1e4ce7895e4ef3b
#
_entry.id   08c80db48e458dd1d1e4ce7895e4ef3b
#
_cell.length_a   1.000
_cell.length_b   1.000
_cell.length_c   1.000
_cell.angle_alpha   90.00
_cell.angle_beta   90.00
_cell.angle_gamma   90.00
#
_symmetry.space_group_name_H-M   'P 1'
#
loop_
_entity.id
_entity.type
_entity.pdbx_description
1 polymer ?
#
loop_
_entity_poly.entity_id
_entity_poly.type
_entity_poly.pdbx_seq_one_letter_code
_entity_poly.pdbx_strand_id
1 'polypeptide(L)'
;MTIRIREARPAEYGVLGELTAQAYLKDGLLDFGESDSYLTELRDVAKRAAAATVLVAVADDVLLGGVTFVPGPGPMADLAAADEAEIRMLAVDGAARGRGAGAALVRACVERARALEGCGRIVLSTQRTMESAHRIYARLGFVRTPERDWNPLPQLDGITLLTYELTL
;
A
#
# COMPACT_ATOMS: atom_id res chain seq x y z
N MET A 1 -17.08 8.84 14.79
CA MET A 1 -15.93 7.88 14.78
C MET A 1 -14.69 8.58 14.28
N THR A 2 -13.65 8.56 15.07
CA THR A 2 -12.37 9.18 14.69
C THR A 2 -11.37 8.11 14.29
N ILE A 3 -10.82 8.23 13.08
CA ILE A 3 -9.79 7.32 12.58
C ILE A 3 -8.43 7.84 13.04
N ARG A 4 -7.65 6.95 13.65
CA ARG A 4 -6.26 7.23 14.03
C ARG A 4 -5.32 6.37 13.19
N ILE A 5 -4.21 6.97 12.78
CA ILE A 5 -3.15 6.27 12.05
C ILE A 5 -1.95 6.15 12.98
N ARG A 6 -1.44 4.93 13.11
CA ARG A 6 -0.24 4.63 13.91
C ARG A 6 0.48 3.42 13.34
N GLU A 7 1.66 3.16 13.84
CA GLU A 7 2.37 1.94 13.48
C GLU A 7 1.65 0.71 14.03
N ALA A 8 1.67 -0.36 13.26
CA ALA A 8 1.12 -1.65 13.68
C ALA A 8 1.93 -2.22 14.86
N ARG A 9 1.24 -2.87 15.79
CA ARG A 9 1.86 -3.57 16.92
C ARG A 9 2.07 -5.04 16.55
N PRO A 10 3.12 -5.69 17.07
CA PRO A 10 3.36 -7.11 16.77
C PRO A 10 2.15 -8.02 17.00
N ALA A 11 1.36 -7.76 18.04
CA ALA A 11 0.14 -8.53 18.32
C ALA A 11 -0.94 -8.39 17.24
N GLU A 12 -0.83 -7.38 16.38
CA GLU A 12 -1.80 -7.09 15.31
C GLU A 12 -1.39 -7.69 13.95
N TYR A 13 -0.16 -8.17 13.82
CA TYR A 13 0.38 -8.60 12.53
C TYR A 13 -0.45 -9.71 11.89
N GLY A 14 -0.90 -10.68 12.68
CA GLY A 14 -1.72 -11.78 12.16
C GLY A 14 -3.06 -11.28 11.61
N VAL A 15 -3.75 -10.43 12.36
CA VAL A 15 -5.04 -9.87 11.97
C VAL A 15 -4.88 -8.99 10.72
N LEU A 16 -3.85 -8.13 10.71
CA LEU A 16 -3.61 -7.25 9.58
C LEU A 16 -3.24 -8.02 8.32
N GLY A 17 -2.42 -9.06 8.46
CA GLY A 17 -2.04 -9.92 7.32
C GLY A 17 -3.24 -10.58 6.68
N GLU A 18 -4.14 -11.13 7.48
CA GLU A 18 -5.36 -11.76 6.98
C GLU A 18 -6.32 -10.72 6.37
N LEU A 19 -6.48 -9.57 7.00
CA LEU A 19 -7.28 -8.47 6.46
C LEU A 19 -6.78 -8.06 5.08
N THR A 20 -5.47 -7.92 4.93
CA THR A 20 -4.84 -7.53 3.67
C THR A 20 -5.06 -8.59 2.59
N ALA A 21 -4.83 -9.85 2.92
CA ALA A 21 -5.04 -10.96 2.00
C ALA A 21 -6.51 -11.04 1.54
N GLN A 22 -7.45 -10.95 2.47
CA GLN A 22 -8.88 -11.01 2.15
C GLN A 22 -9.34 -9.82 1.32
N ALA A 23 -8.83 -8.62 1.58
CA ALA A 23 -9.16 -7.44 0.78
C ALA A 23 -8.74 -7.63 -0.69
N TYR A 24 -7.53 -8.14 -0.91
CA TYR A 24 -7.04 -8.42 -2.26
C TYR A 24 -7.85 -9.52 -2.95
N LEU A 25 -8.19 -10.59 -2.24
CA LEU A 25 -9.00 -11.69 -2.79
C LEU A 25 -10.40 -11.24 -3.16
N LYS A 26 -11.09 -10.53 -2.27
CA LYS A 26 -12.47 -10.08 -2.48
C LYS A 26 -12.60 -9.09 -3.63
N ASP A 27 -11.58 -8.26 -3.84
CA ASP A 27 -11.60 -7.25 -4.90
C ASP A 27 -11.08 -7.80 -6.23
N GLY A 28 -10.72 -9.08 -6.30
CA GLY A 28 -10.21 -9.70 -7.52
C GLY A 28 -8.87 -9.13 -7.96
N LEU A 29 -8.03 -8.70 -7.03
CA LEU A 29 -6.77 -8.03 -7.32
C LEU A 29 -5.60 -8.99 -7.54
N LEU A 30 -5.82 -10.29 -7.35
CA LEU A 30 -4.81 -11.33 -7.54
C LEU A 30 -5.08 -12.08 -8.82
N ASP A 31 -4.08 -12.16 -9.69
CA ASP A 31 -4.22 -12.79 -11.01
C ASP A 31 -4.54 -14.27 -10.91
N PHE A 32 -4.11 -14.95 -9.86
CA PHE A 32 -4.33 -16.38 -9.64
C PHE A 32 -5.26 -16.68 -8.47
N GLY A 33 -5.98 -15.67 -7.95
CA GLY A 33 -6.91 -15.85 -6.85
C GLY A 33 -6.28 -16.51 -5.64
N GLU A 34 -6.92 -17.53 -5.08
CA GLU A 34 -6.44 -18.24 -3.89
C GLU A 34 -5.13 -19.01 -4.13
N SER A 35 -4.76 -19.26 -5.37
CA SER A 35 -3.51 -19.91 -5.74
C SER A 35 -2.36 -18.94 -5.95
N ASP A 36 -2.60 -17.65 -5.75
CA ASP A 36 -1.58 -16.63 -5.98
C ASP A 36 -0.54 -16.65 -4.84
N SER A 37 0.73 -16.82 -5.21
CA SER A 37 1.83 -16.85 -4.25
C SER A 37 1.99 -15.53 -3.49
N TYR A 38 1.48 -14.43 -4.05
CA TYR A 38 1.55 -13.13 -3.39
C TYR A 38 0.76 -13.07 -2.07
N LEU A 39 -0.20 -14.00 -1.89
CA LEU A 39 -0.93 -14.10 -0.61
C LEU A 39 0.01 -14.33 0.57
N THR A 40 1.06 -15.10 0.39
CA THR A 40 2.06 -15.32 1.43
C THR A 40 2.74 -14.00 1.81
N GLU A 41 3.09 -13.18 0.83
CA GLU A 41 3.68 -11.86 1.06
C GLU A 41 2.69 -10.92 1.76
N LEU A 42 1.43 -10.93 1.34
CA LEU A 42 0.40 -10.09 1.95
C LEU A 42 0.16 -10.43 3.42
N ARG A 43 0.26 -11.71 3.78
CA ARG A 43 0.08 -12.19 5.15
C ARG A 43 1.29 -11.95 6.03
N ASP A 44 2.47 -11.78 5.45
CA ASP A 44 3.73 -11.68 6.21
C ASP A 44 4.02 -10.24 6.64
N VAL A 45 3.23 -9.74 7.55
CA VAL A 45 3.37 -8.39 8.09
C VAL A 45 4.67 -8.22 8.88
N ALA A 46 5.10 -9.25 9.60
CA ALA A 46 6.34 -9.20 10.39
C ALA A 46 7.55 -8.91 9.50
N LYS A 47 7.63 -9.55 8.32
CA LYS A 47 8.69 -9.31 7.35
C LYS A 47 8.70 -7.85 6.88
N ARG A 48 7.52 -7.32 6.56
CA ARG A 48 7.41 -5.92 6.12
C ARG A 48 7.79 -4.94 7.23
N ALA A 49 7.35 -5.21 8.45
CA ALA A 49 7.64 -4.35 9.60
C ALA A 49 9.13 -4.34 9.96
N ALA A 50 9.85 -5.43 9.65
CA ALA A 50 11.29 -5.50 9.89
C ALA A 50 12.09 -4.67 8.89
N ALA A 51 11.57 -4.45 7.68
CA ALA A 51 12.30 -3.79 6.58
C ALA A 51 11.70 -2.43 6.18
N ALA A 52 10.51 -2.10 6.69
CA ALA A 52 9.79 -0.88 6.35
C ALA A 52 8.88 -0.47 7.52
N THR A 53 7.99 0.49 7.31
CA THR A 53 7.04 0.92 8.33
C THR A 53 5.64 0.47 7.95
N VAL A 54 5.00 -0.31 8.82
CA VAL A 54 3.62 -0.74 8.61
C VAL A 54 2.70 0.14 9.45
N LEU A 55 1.79 0.86 8.77
CA LEU A 55 0.81 1.73 9.41
C LEU A 55 -0.56 1.09 9.39
N VAL A 56 -1.33 1.33 10.45
CA VAL A 56 -2.72 0.87 10.56
C VAL A 56 -3.66 2.05 10.80
N ALA A 57 -4.87 1.90 10.28
CA ALA A 57 -5.98 2.79 10.57
C ALA A 57 -6.87 2.11 11.60
N VAL A 58 -7.12 2.78 12.70
CA VAL A 58 -7.86 2.24 13.84
C VAL A 58 -8.98 3.20 14.25
N ALA A 59 -10.16 2.68 14.53
CA ALA A 59 -11.25 3.43 15.11
C ALA A 59 -11.95 2.54 16.14
N ASP A 60 -12.20 3.09 17.34
CA ASP A 60 -12.86 2.38 18.44
C ASP A 60 -12.17 1.02 18.72
N ASP A 61 -10.84 1.01 18.72
CA ASP A 61 -10.00 -0.16 18.93
C ASP A 61 -10.15 -1.26 17.86
N VAL A 62 -10.76 -0.93 16.72
CA VAL A 62 -10.93 -1.87 15.60
C VAL A 62 -10.00 -1.47 14.46
N LEU A 63 -9.26 -2.47 13.94
CA LEU A 63 -8.43 -2.29 12.75
C LEU A 63 -9.31 -2.14 11.52
N LEU A 64 -9.16 -1.03 10.80
CA LEU A 64 -9.91 -0.74 9.57
C LEU A 64 -9.10 -1.04 8.33
N GLY A 65 -7.79 -1.01 8.41
CA GLY A 65 -6.92 -1.22 7.26
C GLY A 65 -5.46 -0.98 7.60
N GLY A 66 -4.61 -1.11 6.59
CA GLY A 66 -3.19 -0.88 6.74
C GLY A 66 -2.52 -0.54 5.44
N VAL A 67 -1.27 -0.11 5.53
CA VAL A 67 -0.41 0.24 4.40
C VAL A 67 1.03 0.03 4.80
N THR A 68 1.88 -0.25 3.84
CA THR A 68 3.33 -0.32 4.07
C THR A 68 3.98 0.92 3.49
N PHE A 69 4.69 1.66 4.33
CA PHE A 69 5.49 2.82 3.94
C PHE A 69 6.95 2.39 3.84
N VAL A 70 7.52 2.52 2.64
CA VAL A 70 8.92 2.17 2.35
C VAL A 70 9.71 3.45 2.22
N PRO A 71 10.64 3.75 3.14
CA PRO A 71 11.31 5.05 3.17
C PRO A 71 12.34 5.30 2.05
N GLY A 72 12.72 4.26 1.32
CA GLY A 72 13.69 4.36 0.24
C GLY A 72 13.99 3.01 -0.38
N PRO A 73 15.02 2.91 -1.23
CA PRO A 73 15.42 1.63 -1.81
C PRO A 73 15.74 0.59 -0.75
N GLY A 74 15.46 -0.66 -1.03
CA GLY A 74 15.72 -1.76 -0.11
C GLY A 74 14.85 -2.97 -0.41
N PRO A 75 14.85 -3.99 0.47
CA PRO A 75 14.17 -5.26 0.22
C PRO A 75 12.66 -5.13 -0.03
N MET A 76 12.02 -4.11 0.53
CA MET A 76 10.59 -3.90 0.39
C MET A 76 10.22 -2.95 -0.74
N ALA A 77 11.18 -2.29 -1.38
CA ALA A 77 10.91 -1.37 -2.48
C ALA A 77 10.82 -2.12 -3.79
N ASP A 78 9.82 -1.79 -4.60
CA ASP A 78 9.71 -2.23 -6.00
C ASP A 78 10.20 -1.16 -6.96
N LEU A 79 9.95 0.11 -6.65
CA LEU A 79 10.18 1.25 -7.55
C LEU A 79 11.14 2.28 -7.00
N ALA A 80 11.13 2.52 -5.70
CA ALA A 80 11.74 3.70 -5.10
C ALA A 80 13.23 3.84 -5.47
N ALA A 81 13.58 4.99 -6.04
CA ALA A 81 14.96 5.41 -6.24
C ALA A 81 15.50 6.05 -4.95
N ALA A 82 16.77 6.50 -4.97
CA ALA A 82 17.43 7.02 -3.78
C ALA A 82 16.73 8.23 -3.13
N ASP A 83 16.03 9.03 -3.93
CA ASP A 83 15.32 10.24 -3.46
C ASP A 83 13.82 10.01 -3.36
N GLU A 84 13.38 8.75 -3.33
CA GLU A 84 11.96 8.40 -3.34
C GLU A 84 11.59 7.49 -2.18
N ALA A 85 10.37 7.70 -1.63
CA ALA A 85 9.69 6.75 -0.78
C ALA A 85 8.64 6.02 -1.59
N GLU A 86 8.13 4.91 -1.07
CA GLU A 86 7.14 4.09 -1.80
C GLU A 86 6.00 3.66 -0.88
N ILE A 87 4.79 3.61 -1.43
CA ILE A 87 3.60 3.07 -0.76
C ILE A 87 3.33 1.68 -1.34
N ARG A 88 3.15 0.71 -0.44
CA ARG A 88 2.82 -0.66 -0.84
C ARG A 88 1.70 -1.24 0.01
N MET A 89 0.95 -2.16 -0.58
CA MET A 89 -0.01 -3.02 0.11
C MET A 89 -1.06 -2.25 0.92
N LEU A 90 -1.62 -1.22 0.32
CA LEU A 90 -2.76 -0.51 0.89
C LEU A 90 -3.98 -1.43 0.87
N ALA A 91 -4.60 -1.62 2.02
CA ALA A 91 -5.80 -2.44 2.14
C ALA A 91 -6.73 -1.87 3.21
N VAL A 92 -8.02 -1.87 2.92
CA VAL A 92 -9.07 -1.47 3.86
C VAL A 92 -10.08 -2.61 3.96
N ASP A 93 -10.46 -2.96 5.19
CA ASP A 93 -11.49 -3.97 5.42
C ASP A 93 -12.77 -3.55 4.69
N GLY A 94 -13.38 -4.50 3.97
CA GLY A 94 -14.59 -4.23 3.20
C GLY A 94 -15.71 -3.65 4.05
N ALA A 95 -15.85 -4.08 5.29
CA ALA A 95 -16.85 -3.55 6.23
C ALA A 95 -16.57 -2.10 6.67
N ALA A 96 -15.32 -1.64 6.50
CA ALA A 96 -14.90 -0.29 6.90
C ALA A 96 -14.78 0.68 5.73
N ARG A 97 -15.11 0.26 4.53
CA ARG A 97 -15.01 1.11 3.34
C ARG A 97 -15.97 2.30 3.41
N GLY A 98 -15.59 3.38 2.72
CA GLY A 98 -16.39 4.60 2.69
C GLY A 98 -16.24 5.49 3.91
N ARG A 99 -15.33 5.15 4.84
CA ARG A 99 -15.09 5.93 6.07
C ARG A 99 -13.83 6.79 6.02
N GLY A 100 -13.11 6.78 4.89
CA GLY A 100 -11.91 7.60 4.71
C GLY A 100 -10.61 6.98 5.23
N ALA A 101 -10.63 5.70 5.61
CA ALA A 101 -9.43 5.03 6.14
C ALA A 101 -8.31 4.95 5.11
N GLY A 102 -8.63 4.62 3.86
CA GLY A 102 -7.62 4.54 2.78
C GLY A 102 -6.94 5.87 2.53
N ALA A 103 -7.72 6.95 2.43
CA ALA A 103 -7.17 8.28 2.24
C ALA A 103 -6.31 8.71 3.44
N ALA A 104 -6.74 8.39 4.67
CA ALA A 104 -5.98 8.71 5.87
C ALA A 104 -4.64 7.98 5.90
N LEU A 105 -4.61 6.70 5.49
CA LEU A 105 -3.38 5.91 5.41
C LEU A 105 -2.41 6.51 4.38
N VAL A 106 -2.91 6.87 3.20
CA VAL A 106 -2.07 7.47 2.16
C VAL A 106 -1.53 8.83 2.60
N ARG A 107 -2.37 9.67 3.22
CA ARG A 107 -1.91 10.96 3.77
C ARG A 107 -0.80 10.77 4.80
N ALA A 108 -0.93 9.76 5.67
CA ALA A 108 0.09 9.48 6.67
C ALA A 108 1.42 9.10 6.02
N CYS A 109 1.39 8.33 4.93
CA CYS A 109 2.59 8.02 4.16
C CYS A 109 3.22 9.28 3.55
N VAL A 110 2.41 10.16 2.99
CA VAL A 110 2.88 11.42 2.41
C VAL A 110 3.54 12.30 3.47
N GLU A 111 2.94 12.41 4.66
CA GLU A 111 3.51 13.17 5.78
C GLU A 111 4.86 12.60 6.22
N ARG A 112 4.95 11.26 6.31
CA ARG A 112 6.22 10.62 6.66
C ARG A 112 7.29 10.85 5.60
N ALA A 113 6.93 10.80 4.32
CA ALA A 113 7.86 11.06 3.23
C ALA A 113 8.38 12.51 3.28
N ARG A 114 7.50 13.47 3.56
CA ARG A 114 7.89 14.87 3.71
C ARG A 114 8.86 15.11 4.86
N ALA A 115 8.78 14.29 5.89
CA ALA A 115 9.67 14.38 7.06
C ALA A 115 11.04 13.74 6.82
N LEU A 116 11.21 12.97 5.74
CA LEU A 116 12.47 12.33 5.40
C LEU A 116 13.39 13.32 4.68
N GLU A 117 14.59 13.49 5.22
CA GLU A 117 15.62 14.31 4.58
C GLU A 117 16.03 13.69 3.25
N GLY A 118 16.07 14.50 2.19
CA GLY A 118 16.47 14.06 0.87
C GLY A 118 15.38 13.34 0.06
N CYS A 119 14.18 13.18 0.61
CA CYS A 119 13.08 12.57 -0.12
C CYS A 119 12.34 13.63 -0.92
N GLY A 120 12.33 13.50 -2.24
CA GLY A 120 11.71 14.46 -3.16
C GLY A 120 10.38 14.00 -3.75
N ARG A 121 10.11 12.69 -3.70
CA ARG A 121 8.89 12.11 -4.27
C ARG A 121 8.45 10.90 -3.48
N ILE A 122 7.16 10.59 -3.56
CA ILE A 122 6.62 9.32 -3.11
C ILE A 122 5.94 8.62 -4.30
N VAL A 123 6.24 7.34 -4.48
CA VAL A 123 5.80 6.56 -5.64
C VAL A 123 4.98 5.36 -5.19
N LEU A 124 4.20 4.80 -6.10
CA LEU A 124 3.45 3.57 -5.85
C LEU A 124 3.13 2.86 -7.14
N SER A 125 2.88 1.55 -7.02
CA SER A 125 2.31 0.73 -8.09
C SER A 125 0.92 0.27 -7.69
N THR A 126 0.02 0.18 -8.64
CA THR A 126 -1.36 -0.23 -8.40
C THR A 126 -1.87 -1.06 -9.58
N GLN A 127 -2.80 -1.97 -9.31
CA GLN A 127 -3.44 -2.72 -10.38
C GLN A 127 -4.47 -1.86 -11.10
N ARG A 128 -4.67 -2.16 -12.39
CA ARG A 128 -5.62 -1.44 -13.24
C ARG A 128 -7.03 -1.42 -12.66
N THR A 129 -7.42 -2.48 -11.96
CA THR A 129 -8.75 -2.67 -11.41
C THR A 129 -8.98 -1.99 -10.05
N MET A 130 -7.93 -1.41 -9.46
CA MET A 130 -8.03 -0.76 -8.14
C MET A 130 -8.57 0.68 -8.25
N GLU A 131 -9.76 0.82 -8.80
CA GLU A 131 -10.33 2.14 -9.11
C GLU A 131 -10.55 3.02 -7.88
N SER A 132 -10.97 2.44 -6.76
CA SER A 132 -11.16 3.20 -5.51
C SER A 132 -9.86 3.82 -5.02
N ALA A 133 -8.75 3.05 -5.10
CA ALA A 133 -7.43 3.55 -4.74
C ALA A 133 -6.98 4.65 -5.70
N HIS A 134 -7.22 4.48 -7.02
CA HIS A 134 -6.86 5.50 -8.02
C HIS A 134 -7.54 6.83 -7.71
N ARG A 135 -8.80 6.82 -7.28
CA ARG A 135 -9.50 8.03 -6.89
C ARG A 135 -8.88 8.71 -5.68
N ILE A 136 -8.42 7.92 -4.71
CA ILE A 136 -7.72 8.44 -3.54
C ILE A 136 -6.42 9.13 -3.98
N TYR A 137 -5.62 8.46 -4.80
CA TYR A 137 -4.35 9.01 -5.28
C TYR A 137 -4.54 10.31 -6.05
N ALA A 138 -5.49 10.32 -6.97
CA ALA A 138 -5.79 11.53 -7.77
C ALA A 138 -6.21 12.71 -6.88
N ARG A 139 -7.08 12.47 -5.90
CA ARG A 139 -7.52 13.52 -4.97
C ARG A 139 -6.39 14.08 -4.12
N LEU A 140 -5.39 13.27 -3.81
CA LEU A 140 -4.25 13.70 -3.01
C LEU A 140 -3.14 14.32 -3.84
N GLY A 141 -3.34 14.43 -5.15
CA GLY A 141 -2.39 15.10 -6.05
C GLY A 141 -1.39 14.19 -6.74
N PHE A 142 -1.52 12.87 -6.57
CA PHE A 142 -0.67 11.92 -7.31
C PHE A 142 -0.99 11.99 -8.79
N VAL A 143 0.04 11.86 -9.62
CA VAL A 143 -0.09 11.83 -11.08
C VAL A 143 0.41 10.52 -11.64
N ARG A 144 -0.20 10.10 -12.75
CA ARG A 144 0.23 8.89 -13.47
C ARG A 144 1.62 9.10 -14.09
N THR A 145 2.44 8.06 -14.01
CA THR A 145 3.75 8.00 -14.64
C THR A 145 3.83 6.76 -15.52
N PRO A 146 3.15 6.78 -16.69
CA PRO A 146 3.05 5.59 -17.56
C PRO A 146 4.39 5.03 -17.99
N GLU A 147 5.41 5.84 -18.09
CA GLU A 147 6.77 5.44 -18.44
C GLU A 147 7.42 4.53 -17.42
N ARG A 148 6.87 4.48 -16.20
CA ARG A 148 7.35 3.61 -15.13
C ARG A 148 6.48 2.38 -14.92
N ASP A 149 5.40 2.21 -15.67
CA ASP A 149 4.56 1.01 -15.60
C ASP A 149 5.43 -0.22 -15.85
N TRP A 150 5.16 -1.30 -15.14
CA TRP A 150 6.01 -2.47 -15.18
C TRP A 150 5.24 -3.76 -14.98
N ASN A 151 5.85 -4.87 -15.41
CA ASN A 151 5.29 -6.21 -15.26
C ASN A 151 6.01 -6.93 -14.11
N PRO A 152 5.33 -7.20 -12.97
CA PRO A 152 5.94 -7.88 -11.84
C PRO A 152 6.21 -9.37 -12.09
N LEU A 153 5.62 -9.93 -13.15
CA LEU A 153 5.79 -11.32 -13.55
C LEU A 153 6.22 -11.37 -15.01
N PRO A 154 7.50 -11.08 -15.32
CA PRO A 154 7.97 -10.94 -16.70
C PRO A 154 7.75 -12.17 -17.58
N GLN A 155 7.63 -13.37 -16.99
CA GLN A 155 7.37 -14.61 -17.70
C GLN A 155 5.92 -14.70 -18.24
N LEU A 156 5.02 -13.81 -17.79
CA LEU A 156 3.63 -13.76 -18.24
C LEU A 156 3.36 -12.47 -18.98
N ASP A 157 2.68 -12.57 -20.12
CA ASP A 157 2.29 -11.38 -20.88
C ASP A 157 0.98 -10.78 -20.33
N GLY A 158 0.81 -9.48 -20.51
CA GLY A 158 -0.44 -8.79 -20.21
C GLY A 158 -0.64 -8.39 -18.75
N ILE A 159 0.34 -8.65 -17.88
CA ILE A 159 0.29 -8.22 -16.49
C ILE A 159 1.09 -6.91 -16.37
N THR A 160 0.40 -5.82 -16.06
CA THR A 160 1.03 -4.51 -15.96
C THR A 160 0.52 -3.79 -14.73
N LEU A 161 1.44 -3.34 -13.88
CA LEU A 161 1.12 -2.44 -12.77
C LEU A 161 1.27 -0.99 -13.21
N LEU A 162 0.29 -0.18 -12.84
CA LEU A 162 0.26 1.24 -13.13
C LEU A 162 1.03 2.00 -12.06
N THR A 163 1.78 3.01 -12.45
CA THR A 163 2.61 3.78 -11.53
C THR A 163 2.08 5.19 -11.37
N TYR A 164 2.14 5.67 -10.13
CA TYR A 164 1.78 7.04 -9.76
C TYR A 164 2.90 7.63 -8.92
N GLU A 165 3.02 8.95 -8.97
CA GLU A 165 3.96 9.67 -8.10
C GLU A 165 3.38 10.97 -7.58
N LEU A 166 3.92 11.42 -6.45
CA LEU A 166 3.62 12.74 -5.89
C LEU A 166 4.95 13.42 -5.56
N THR A 167 5.15 14.61 -6.13
CA THR A 167 6.29 15.47 -5.77
C THR A 167 5.99 16.12 -4.41
N LEU A 168 6.96 16.04 -3.52
CA LEU A 168 6.80 16.52 -2.15
C LEU A 168 7.19 17.98 -1.98
#